data_ea3c02a75a88da39405f224b5ae2cad6
#
_entry.id   ea3c02a75a88da39405f224b5ae2cad6
#
_cell.length_a   1.000
_cell.length_b   1.000
_cell.length_c   1.000
_cell.angle_alpha   90.00
_cell.angle_beta   90.00
_cell.angle_gamma   90.00
#
_symmetry.space_group_name_H-M   'P 1'
#
loop_
_entity.id
_entity.type
_entity.pdbx_description
1 polymer ?
#
loop_
_entity_poly.entity_id
_entity_poly.type
_entity_poly.pdbx_seq_one_letter_code
_entity_poly.pdbx_strand_id
1 'polypeptide(L)'
;SCVVVVNPEITSGHNNFELRDFHFIFGDACTALVLERGEDAVVDESWAILGTKLATQFSNNIRNDAGFLNPSEVGERDPHDLVFRQRGQQVFREVCPMVSAHIIEHLDQLGFDPTGETGRGVKRFWLHQANLKMNQLIAKGVLGRVPDETEAPVILDEYANTSSAGSIIAFHLHRSDLHAGDVGVICSFGAGYSVGSVIVTKIGGA
;
A
#
# COMPACT_ATOMS: atom_id res chain seq x y z
N SER A 1 1.76 4.62 -26.21
CA SER A 1 2.55 5.39 -25.20
C SER A 1 2.81 4.53 -24.01
N CYS A 2 4.06 4.49 -23.51
CA CYS A 2 4.49 3.70 -22.38
C CYS A 2 5.04 4.65 -21.27
N VAL A 3 4.69 4.37 -20.02
CA VAL A 3 5.17 5.09 -18.83
C VAL A 3 5.81 4.08 -17.88
N VAL A 4 7.02 4.37 -17.41
CA VAL A 4 7.66 3.59 -16.36
C VAL A 4 7.55 4.36 -15.05
N VAL A 5 6.88 3.75 -14.07
CA VAL A 5 6.79 4.27 -12.71
C VAL A 5 7.84 3.55 -11.86
N VAL A 6 8.82 4.28 -11.36
CA VAL A 6 9.87 3.74 -10.49
C VAL A 6 9.65 4.26 -9.08
N ASN A 7 9.63 3.36 -8.11
CA ASN A 7 9.36 3.67 -6.72
C ASN A 7 10.52 3.15 -5.83
N PRO A 8 11.58 3.96 -5.64
CA PRO A 8 12.66 3.65 -4.70
C PRO A 8 12.25 4.06 -3.28
N GLU A 9 12.32 3.13 -2.36
CA GLU A 9 12.06 3.35 -0.93
C GLU A 9 13.31 3.03 -0.13
N ILE A 10 13.91 4.06 0.45
CA ILE A 10 15.11 3.96 1.29
C ILE A 10 14.71 4.40 2.70
N THR A 11 13.91 3.58 3.35
CA THR A 11 13.37 3.86 4.68
C THR A 11 14.46 3.86 5.76
N SER A 12 15.53 3.06 5.57
CA SER A 12 16.68 3.02 6.46
C SER A 12 17.36 4.38 6.64
N GLY A 13 17.35 5.22 5.61
CA GLY A 13 17.93 6.56 5.66
C GLY A 13 17.18 7.55 6.57
N HIS A 14 15.97 7.22 6.99
CA HIS A 14 15.11 8.04 7.86
C HIS A 14 14.87 7.43 9.24
N ASN A 15 15.43 6.26 9.53
CA ASN A 15 15.27 5.57 10.79
C ASN A 15 16.21 6.13 11.86
N ASN A 16 15.68 6.31 13.07
CA ASN A 16 16.52 6.47 14.25
C ASN A 16 16.80 5.10 14.86
N PHE A 17 18.01 4.57 14.62
CA PHE A 17 18.44 3.26 15.11
C PHE A 17 18.69 3.20 16.62
N GLU A 18 18.70 4.32 17.30
CA GLU A 18 18.79 4.39 18.76
C GLU A 18 17.43 4.16 19.43
N LEU A 19 16.33 4.43 18.73
CA LEU A 19 14.96 4.21 19.19
C LEU A 19 14.49 2.80 18.83
N ARG A 20 14.12 2.02 19.85
CA ARG A 20 13.66 0.63 19.68
C ARG A 20 12.18 0.48 19.30
N ASP A 21 11.46 1.58 19.13
CA ASP A 21 10.01 1.54 18.96
C ASP A 21 9.58 1.04 17.56
N PHE A 22 10.36 1.32 16.52
CA PHE A 22 9.95 0.99 15.14
C PHE A 22 11.09 0.81 14.13
N HIS A 23 12.37 1.05 14.49
CA HIS A 23 13.46 0.96 13.52
C HIS A 23 13.62 -0.43 12.88
N PHE A 24 13.21 -1.47 13.59
CA PHE A 24 13.32 -2.87 13.17
C PHE A 24 12.21 -3.34 12.23
N ILE A 25 11.17 -2.51 12.01
CA ILE A 25 10.02 -2.90 11.15
C ILE A 25 10.21 -2.48 9.70
N PHE A 26 11.16 -1.61 9.41
CA PHE A 26 11.36 -1.06 8.07
C PHE A 26 12.40 -1.83 7.26
N GLY A 27 12.20 -1.84 5.93
CA GLY A 27 13.12 -2.38 4.94
C GLY A 27 13.23 -1.45 3.74
N ASP A 28 14.32 -1.56 2.99
CA ASP A 28 14.58 -0.82 1.75
C ASP A 28 14.19 -1.67 0.55
N ALA A 29 13.58 -1.06 -0.45
CA ALA A 29 13.25 -1.72 -1.70
C ALA A 29 13.11 -0.72 -2.86
N CYS A 30 13.18 -1.23 -4.08
CA CYS A 30 12.81 -0.47 -5.26
C CYS A 30 11.89 -1.32 -6.14
N THR A 31 10.77 -0.74 -6.55
CA THR A 31 9.84 -1.36 -7.49
C THR A 31 9.71 -0.54 -8.76
N ALA A 32 9.36 -1.20 -9.86
CA ALA A 32 9.03 -0.53 -11.11
C ALA A 32 7.79 -1.15 -11.75
N LEU A 33 6.96 -0.31 -12.33
CA LEU A 33 5.76 -0.70 -13.08
C LEU A 33 5.84 -0.09 -14.48
N VAL A 34 5.42 -0.85 -15.48
CA VAL A 34 5.22 -0.38 -16.84
C VAL A 34 3.73 -0.20 -17.06
N LEU A 35 3.33 1.02 -17.44
CA LEU A 35 1.95 1.35 -17.78
C LEU A 35 1.89 1.68 -19.26
N GLU A 36 0.98 1.04 -19.98
CA GLU A 36 0.76 1.27 -21.39
C GLU A 36 -0.73 1.20 -21.73
N ARG A 37 -1.10 1.62 -22.94
CA ARG A 37 -2.48 1.42 -23.40
C ARG A 37 -2.72 -0.06 -23.62
N GLY A 38 -3.91 -0.56 -23.27
CA GLY A 38 -4.25 -1.97 -23.47
C GLY A 38 -4.12 -2.46 -24.90
N GLU A 39 -4.36 -1.59 -25.90
CA GLU A 39 -4.17 -1.88 -27.31
C GLU A 39 -2.70 -2.01 -27.75
N ASP A 40 -1.78 -1.42 -26.98
CA ASP A 40 -0.32 -1.46 -27.23
C ASP A 40 0.35 -2.64 -26.50
N ALA A 41 -0.36 -3.33 -25.59
CA ALA A 41 0.18 -4.39 -24.76
C ALA A 41 0.50 -5.64 -25.61
N VAL A 42 1.77 -6.06 -25.56
CA VAL A 42 2.28 -7.23 -26.34
C VAL A 42 2.77 -8.36 -25.43
N VAL A 43 2.47 -8.28 -24.12
CA VAL A 43 2.90 -9.25 -23.12
C VAL A 43 1.81 -10.27 -22.83
N ASP A 44 2.23 -11.51 -22.51
CA ASP A 44 1.29 -12.60 -22.21
C ASP A 44 0.50 -12.35 -20.93
N GLU A 45 1.08 -11.67 -19.94
CA GLU A 45 0.42 -11.32 -18.68
C GLU A 45 0.31 -9.80 -18.54
N SER A 46 -0.91 -9.31 -18.47
CA SER A 46 -1.20 -7.90 -18.25
C SER A 46 -2.41 -7.71 -17.32
N TRP A 47 -2.50 -6.50 -16.76
CA TRP A 47 -3.54 -6.13 -15.80
C TRP A 47 -4.16 -4.80 -16.24
N ALA A 48 -5.48 -4.78 -16.44
CA ALA A 48 -6.17 -3.53 -16.69
C ALA A 48 -6.45 -2.79 -15.40
N ILE A 49 -6.18 -1.49 -15.39
CA ILE A 49 -6.61 -0.59 -14.32
C ILE A 49 -8.09 -0.27 -14.54
N LEU A 50 -8.96 -0.67 -13.61
CA LEU A 50 -10.39 -0.41 -13.65
C LEU A 50 -10.74 0.92 -12.99
N GLY A 51 -9.98 1.34 -12.00
CA GLY A 51 -10.14 2.60 -11.32
C GLY A 51 -9.02 2.90 -10.34
N THR A 52 -8.90 4.19 -10.00
CA THR A 52 -7.97 4.70 -9.00
C THR A 52 -8.70 5.63 -8.06
N LYS A 53 -8.35 5.60 -6.78
CA LYS A 53 -8.90 6.50 -5.77
C LYS A 53 -7.83 6.95 -4.81
N LEU A 54 -7.82 8.25 -4.50
CA LEU A 54 -6.93 8.87 -3.53
C LEU A 54 -7.75 9.61 -2.49
N ALA A 55 -7.31 9.57 -1.23
CA ALA A 55 -7.86 10.38 -0.16
C ALA A 55 -6.74 10.82 0.79
N THR A 56 -6.91 12.00 1.38
CA THR A 56 -5.98 12.55 2.36
C THR A 56 -6.76 13.11 3.55
N GLN A 57 -6.33 12.76 4.76
CA GLN A 57 -6.83 13.30 6.02
C GLN A 57 -5.64 13.78 6.84
N PHE A 58 -5.61 15.07 7.18
CA PHE A 58 -4.50 15.62 7.94
C PHE A 58 -4.30 14.92 9.29
N SER A 59 -3.07 14.49 9.55
CA SER A 59 -2.62 13.95 10.83
C SER A 59 -1.11 14.11 11.00
N ASN A 60 -0.67 14.48 12.19
CA ASN A 60 0.74 14.53 12.58
C ASN A 60 1.22 13.24 13.29
N ASN A 61 0.43 12.17 13.26
CA ASN A 61 0.80 10.93 13.95
C ASN A 61 1.84 10.10 13.20
N ILE A 62 2.05 10.37 11.91
CA ILE A 62 3.17 9.86 11.10
C ILE A 62 3.81 11.08 10.44
N ARG A 63 5.10 11.29 10.62
CA ARG A 63 5.79 12.41 9.99
C ARG A 63 7.29 12.22 9.92
N ASN A 64 7.90 12.98 9.02
CA ASN A 64 9.31 13.30 8.97
C ASN A 64 9.42 14.79 8.67
N ASP A 65 10.12 15.52 9.50
CA ASP A 65 10.20 16.98 9.41
C ASP A 65 11.32 17.46 8.46
N ALA A 66 12.17 16.57 7.95
CA ALA A 66 13.33 16.92 7.13
C ALA A 66 12.99 17.77 5.90
N GLY A 67 11.83 17.53 5.27
CA GLY A 67 11.36 18.29 4.12
C GLY A 67 10.89 19.72 4.43
N PHE A 68 10.70 20.05 5.70
CA PHE A 68 10.24 21.37 6.16
C PHE A 68 11.37 22.19 6.80
N LEU A 69 12.55 21.62 6.94
CA LEU A 69 13.69 22.32 7.52
C LEU A 69 14.16 23.43 6.58
N ASN A 70 14.28 24.66 7.12
CA ASN A 70 14.85 25.78 6.39
C ASN A 70 16.40 25.72 6.48
N PRO A 71 17.11 25.50 5.36
CA PRO A 71 18.58 25.47 5.37
C PRO A 71 19.23 26.78 5.82
N SER A 72 18.50 27.91 5.68
CA SER A 72 18.97 29.25 6.04
C SER A 72 18.70 29.60 7.50
N GLU A 73 18.00 28.77 8.25
CA GLU A 73 17.73 29.01 9.66
C GLU A 73 19.02 28.80 10.48
N VAL A 74 19.38 29.82 11.27
CA VAL A 74 20.57 29.80 12.12
C VAL A 74 20.18 29.29 13.49
N GLY A 75 20.79 28.20 13.95
CA GLY A 75 20.55 27.59 15.26
C GLY A 75 20.91 26.11 15.28
N GLU A 76 20.90 25.55 16.47
CA GLU A 76 21.01 24.10 16.62
C GLU A 76 19.67 23.43 16.25
N ARG A 77 19.75 22.38 15.42
CA ARG A 77 18.61 21.57 15.02
C ARG A 77 18.50 20.35 15.94
N ASP A 78 17.28 19.98 16.30
CA ASP A 78 17.04 18.71 16.95
C ASP A 78 17.35 17.58 15.94
N PRO A 79 18.31 16.68 16.21
CA PRO A 79 18.60 15.55 15.31
C PRO A 79 17.38 14.68 15.03
N HIS A 80 16.38 14.67 15.92
CA HIS A 80 15.14 13.94 15.72
C HIS A 80 14.25 14.52 14.63
N ASP A 81 14.46 15.78 14.20
CA ASP A 81 13.70 16.39 13.10
C ASP A 81 14.07 15.77 11.74
N LEU A 82 15.23 15.12 11.64
CA LEU A 82 15.71 14.48 10.42
C LEU A 82 15.20 13.03 10.24
N VAL A 83 14.56 12.46 11.26
CA VAL A 83 14.18 11.06 11.28
C VAL A 83 12.66 10.87 11.35
N PHE A 84 12.24 9.69 10.97
CA PHE A 84 10.85 9.27 11.01
C PHE A 84 10.31 9.22 12.45
N ARG A 85 9.09 9.72 12.63
CA ARG A 85 8.36 9.69 13.91
C ARG A 85 6.95 9.16 13.70
N GLN A 86 6.47 8.34 14.63
CA GLN A 86 5.08 7.90 14.64
C GLN A 86 4.53 7.71 16.04
N ARG A 87 3.22 7.94 16.18
CA ARG A 87 2.41 7.57 17.35
C ARG A 87 1.66 6.29 17.03
N GLY A 88 2.35 5.14 17.06
CA GLY A 88 1.88 3.87 16.52
C GLY A 88 0.47 3.46 16.97
N GLN A 89 0.09 3.66 18.24
CA GLN A 89 -1.26 3.32 18.72
C GLN A 89 -2.35 4.20 18.11
N GLN A 90 -2.10 5.51 17.93
CA GLN A 90 -3.05 6.42 17.28
C GLN A 90 -3.17 6.08 15.79
N VAL A 91 -2.03 5.88 15.11
CA VAL A 91 -1.99 5.46 13.72
C VAL A 91 -2.83 4.21 13.51
N PHE A 92 -2.64 3.19 14.35
CA PHE A 92 -3.39 1.94 14.26
C PHE A 92 -4.91 2.15 14.37
N ARG A 93 -5.35 2.97 15.34
CA ARG A 93 -6.78 3.23 15.58
C ARG A 93 -7.45 4.04 14.47
N GLU A 94 -6.71 4.96 13.85
CA GLU A 94 -7.24 5.88 12.85
C GLU A 94 -7.15 5.29 11.43
N VAL A 95 -6.01 4.67 11.10
CA VAL A 95 -5.73 4.21 9.73
C VAL A 95 -6.49 2.95 9.37
N CYS A 96 -6.60 1.95 10.28
CA CYS A 96 -7.28 0.71 9.92
C CYS A 96 -8.73 0.91 9.45
N PRO A 97 -9.61 1.63 10.19
CA PRO A 97 -10.97 1.88 9.72
C PRO A 97 -11.01 2.79 8.48
N MET A 98 -10.12 3.80 8.40
CA MET A 98 -10.06 4.71 7.26
C MET A 98 -9.73 3.97 5.96
N VAL A 99 -8.73 3.09 5.97
CA VAL A 99 -8.31 2.33 4.79
C VAL A 99 -9.38 1.31 4.39
N SER A 100 -9.99 0.60 5.35
CA SER A 100 -11.09 -0.32 5.06
C SER A 100 -12.27 0.39 4.40
N ALA A 101 -12.69 1.53 4.95
CA ALA A 101 -13.77 2.34 4.38
C ALA A 101 -13.44 2.85 2.97
N HIS A 102 -12.20 3.32 2.77
CA HIS A 102 -11.71 3.78 1.46
C HIS A 102 -11.76 2.68 0.39
N ILE A 103 -11.33 1.46 0.71
CA ILE A 103 -11.38 0.32 -0.21
C ILE A 103 -12.83 -0.05 -0.53
N ILE A 104 -13.69 -0.18 0.48
CA ILE A 104 -15.11 -0.52 0.30
C ILE A 104 -15.79 0.51 -0.61
N GLU A 105 -15.62 1.80 -0.32
CA GLU A 105 -16.21 2.87 -1.12
C GLU A 105 -15.69 2.86 -2.56
N HIS A 106 -14.40 2.57 -2.80
CA HIS A 106 -13.83 2.48 -4.14
C HIS A 106 -14.41 1.29 -4.92
N LEU A 107 -14.55 0.14 -4.26
CA LEU A 107 -15.17 -1.05 -4.86
C LEU A 107 -16.64 -0.81 -5.20
N ASP A 108 -17.40 -0.20 -4.29
CA ASP A 108 -18.82 0.15 -4.49
C ASP A 108 -19.02 1.08 -5.69
N GLN A 109 -18.17 2.12 -5.83
CA GLN A 109 -18.17 3.04 -6.98
C GLN A 109 -18.00 2.33 -8.33
N LEU A 110 -17.31 1.19 -8.35
CA LEU A 110 -17.09 0.38 -9.55
C LEU A 110 -18.02 -0.83 -9.67
N GLY A 111 -18.95 -1.00 -8.73
CA GLY A 111 -19.91 -2.09 -8.71
C GLY A 111 -19.31 -3.45 -8.35
N PHE A 112 -18.27 -3.47 -7.52
CA PHE A 112 -17.68 -4.69 -6.98
C PHE A 112 -18.10 -4.94 -5.54
N ASP A 113 -18.30 -6.20 -5.20
CA ASP A 113 -18.50 -6.68 -3.85
C ASP A 113 -17.21 -7.30 -3.32
N PRO A 114 -16.64 -6.80 -2.21
CA PRO A 114 -15.42 -7.38 -1.63
C PRO A 114 -15.51 -8.88 -1.38
N THR A 115 -16.69 -9.37 -0.99
CA THR A 115 -16.93 -10.77 -0.59
C THR A 115 -17.23 -11.68 -1.77
N GLY A 116 -17.70 -11.12 -2.87
CA GLY A 116 -18.18 -11.87 -4.03
C GLY A 116 -19.57 -12.52 -3.85
N GLU A 117 -20.27 -12.22 -2.77
CA GLU A 117 -21.61 -12.77 -2.51
C GLU A 117 -22.65 -12.26 -3.51
N THR A 118 -22.47 -11.05 -4.04
CA THR A 118 -23.36 -10.42 -5.01
C THR A 118 -22.88 -10.55 -6.47
N GLY A 119 -21.85 -11.35 -6.74
CA GLY A 119 -21.43 -11.78 -8.07
C GLY A 119 -20.08 -11.26 -8.55
N ARG A 120 -19.77 -9.97 -8.45
CA ARG A 120 -18.48 -9.39 -8.89
C ARG A 120 -17.50 -9.28 -7.72
N GLY A 121 -16.94 -10.40 -7.31
CA GLY A 121 -16.03 -10.48 -6.16
C GLY A 121 -14.61 -10.03 -6.45
N VAL A 122 -13.90 -9.73 -5.38
CA VAL A 122 -12.46 -9.44 -5.38
C VAL A 122 -11.71 -10.69 -4.92
N LYS A 123 -10.70 -11.09 -5.67
CA LYS A 123 -9.91 -12.30 -5.37
C LYS A 123 -8.72 -12.00 -4.46
N ARG A 124 -8.17 -10.79 -4.53
CA ARG A 124 -6.93 -10.48 -3.82
C ARG A 124 -6.81 -9.02 -3.42
N PHE A 125 -6.27 -8.81 -2.21
CA PHE A 125 -5.96 -7.50 -1.66
C PHE A 125 -4.45 -7.41 -1.39
N TRP A 126 -3.71 -6.71 -2.23
CA TRP A 126 -2.29 -6.42 -2.03
C TRP A 126 -2.17 -5.11 -1.24
N LEU A 127 -2.16 -5.26 0.07
CA LEU A 127 -2.18 -4.12 0.98
C LEU A 127 -0.76 -3.63 1.29
N HIS A 128 -0.67 -2.38 1.70
CA HIS A 128 0.54 -1.82 2.29
C HIS A 128 1.03 -2.67 3.46
N GLN A 129 2.29 -3.04 3.44
CA GLN A 129 2.91 -3.94 4.42
C GLN A 129 3.39 -3.16 5.65
N ALA A 130 2.47 -2.57 6.43
CA ALA A 130 2.80 -1.77 7.62
C ALA A 130 3.20 -2.66 8.80
N ASN A 131 2.32 -3.57 9.18
CA ASN A 131 2.53 -4.67 10.12
C ASN A 131 1.40 -5.69 10.01
N LEU A 132 1.64 -6.90 10.48
CA LEU A 132 0.71 -8.02 10.34
C LEU A 132 -0.70 -7.71 10.89
N LYS A 133 -0.80 -7.10 12.07
CA LYS A 133 -2.10 -6.81 12.70
C LYS A 133 -2.89 -5.76 11.92
N MET A 134 -2.24 -4.74 11.36
CA MET A 134 -2.90 -3.76 10.51
C MET A 134 -3.45 -4.42 9.25
N ASN A 135 -2.64 -5.22 8.57
CA ASN A 135 -3.06 -5.93 7.36
C ASN A 135 -4.27 -6.82 7.62
N GLN A 136 -4.23 -7.63 8.69
CA GLN A 136 -5.34 -8.49 9.09
C GLN A 136 -6.62 -7.70 9.42
N LEU A 137 -6.49 -6.57 10.13
CA LEU A 137 -7.66 -5.76 10.49
C LEU A 137 -8.26 -5.03 9.30
N ILE A 138 -7.43 -4.48 8.42
CA ILE A 138 -7.90 -3.82 7.20
C ILE A 138 -8.64 -4.83 6.32
N ALA A 139 -8.02 -5.98 6.03
CA ALA A 139 -8.64 -7.02 5.21
C ALA A 139 -9.93 -7.57 5.86
N LYS A 140 -9.92 -7.80 7.19
CA LYS A 140 -11.13 -8.17 7.93
C LYS A 140 -12.22 -7.10 7.85
N GLY A 141 -11.84 -5.82 7.94
CA GLY A 141 -12.78 -4.70 7.81
C GLY A 141 -13.44 -4.63 6.44
N VAL A 142 -12.68 -4.96 5.38
CA VAL A 142 -13.18 -4.99 4.00
C VAL A 142 -14.06 -6.22 3.75
N LEU A 143 -13.64 -7.40 4.19
CA LEU A 143 -14.32 -8.67 3.92
C LEU A 143 -15.43 -9.01 4.92
N GLY A 144 -15.53 -8.30 6.05
CA GLY A 144 -16.45 -8.66 7.15
C GLY A 144 -16.07 -9.94 7.91
N ARG A 145 -15.02 -10.64 7.49
CA ARG A 145 -14.50 -11.90 8.09
C ARG A 145 -12.97 -11.89 8.06
N VAL A 146 -12.38 -12.84 8.74
CA VAL A 146 -10.93 -13.06 8.65
C VAL A 146 -10.60 -13.54 7.24
N PRO A 147 -9.65 -12.88 6.51
CA PRO A 147 -9.20 -13.34 5.21
C PRO A 147 -8.43 -14.65 5.35
N ASP A 148 -8.36 -15.44 4.29
CA ASP A 148 -7.35 -16.46 4.19
C ASP A 148 -6.00 -15.85 3.71
N GLU A 149 -4.93 -16.63 3.76
CA GLU A 149 -3.58 -16.17 3.42
C GLU A 149 -3.44 -15.80 1.94
N THR A 150 -4.27 -16.39 1.09
CA THR A 150 -4.26 -16.08 -0.35
C THR A 150 -5.02 -14.80 -0.67
N GLU A 151 -6.06 -14.47 0.07
CA GLU A 151 -6.87 -13.26 -0.16
C GLU A 151 -6.12 -11.97 0.18
N ALA A 152 -5.34 -11.95 1.25
CA ALA A 152 -4.56 -10.80 1.70
C ALA A 152 -3.13 -11.20 2.09
N PRO A 153 -2.27 -11.47 1.09
CA PRO A 153 -0.92 -11.98 1.33
C PRO A 153 -0.06 -10.99 2.12
N VAL A 154 0.77 -11.55 2.97
CA VAL A 154 1.73 -10.84 3.82
C VAL A 154 3.14 -11.23 3.41
N ILE A 155 4.03 -10.22 3.27
CA ILE A 155 5.44 -10.39 2.87
C ILE A 155 6.40 -9.78 3.91
N LEU A 156 5.91 -9.52 5.11
CA LEU A 156 6.63 -8.78 6.15
C LEU A 156 7.84 -9.53 6.72
N ASP A 157 7.82 -10.84 6.68
CA ASP A 157 8.90 -11.71 7.14
C ASP A 157 10.11 -11.69 6.20
N GLU A 158 9.89 -11.45 4.90
CA GLU A 158 10.97 -11.39 3.91
C GLU A 158 11.41 -9.95 3.59
N TYR A 159 10.45 -9.01 3.52
CA TYR A 159 10.70 -7.66 3.02
C TYR A 159 10.54 -6.56 4.08
N ALA A 160 9.98 -6.87 5.25
CA ALA A 160 9.60 -5.88 6.25
C ALA A 160 8.63 -4.81 5.70
N ASN A 161 8.54 -3.64 6.34
CA ASN A 161 7.77 -2.51 5.84
C ASN A 161 8.65 -1.69 4.89
N THR A 162 8.48 -1.88 3.61
CA THR A 162 9.17 -1.16 2.53
C THR A 162 8.36 0.04 2.03
N SER A 163 7.61 0.70 2.93
CA SER A 163 6.77 1.85 2.59
C SER A 163 5.81 1.55 1.42
N SER A 164 5.70 2.42 0.42
CA SER A 164 4.77 2.23 -0.71
C SER A 164 5.16 1.10 -1.66
N ALA A 165 6.43 0.65 -1.65
CA ALA A 165 6.87 -0.48 -2.46
C ALA A 165 6.24 -1.81 -2.01
N GLY A 166 5.89 -1.96 -0.73
CA GLY A 166 5.39 -3.21 -0.17
C GLY A 166 4.13 -3.77 -0.83
N SER A 167 3.17 -2.92 -1.20
CA SER A 167 1.97 -3.36 -1.91
C SER A 167 2.27 -3.84 -3.33
N ILE A 168 3.26 -3.23 -4.00
CA ILE A 168 3.70 -3.62 -5.35
C ILE A 168 4.49 -4.92 -5.31
N ILE A 169 5.33 -5.12 -4.29
CA ILE A 169 6.04 -6.39 -4.09
C ILE A 169 5.02 -7.51 -3.83
N ALA A 170 4.05 -7.29 -2.94
CA ALA A 170 2.98 -8.24 -2.68
C ALA A 170 2.19 -8.58 -3.96
N PHE A 171 1.84 -7.58 -4.77
CA PHE A 171 1.22 -7.77 -6.09
C PHE A 171 2.11 -8.63 -6.99
N HIS A 172 3.41 -8.32 -7.09
CA HIS A 172 4.33 -9.05 -7.95
C HIS A 172 4.45 -10.52 -7.58
N LEU A 173 4.59 -10.81 -6.29
CA LEU A 173 4.83 -12.18 -5.79
C LEU A 173 3.56 -13.04 -5.75
N HIS A 174 2.39 -12.42 -5.55
CA HIS A 174 1.13 -13.13 -5.29
C HIS A 174 0.05 -12.79 -6.34
N ARG A 175 0.37 -12.88 -7.63
CA ARG A 175 -0.59 -12.67 -8.72
C ARG A 175 -0.64 -13.80 -9.74
N SER A 176 0.36 -14.70 -9.73
CA SER A 176 0.54 -15.70 -10.79
C SER A 176 -0.56 -16.75 -10.85
N ASP A 177 -1.17 -17.06 -9.72
CA ASP A 177 -2.26 -18.04 -9.56
C ASP A 177 -3.66 -17.48 -9.91
N LEU A 178 -3.76 -16.18 -10.23
CA LEU A 178 -5.01 -15.59 -10.68
C LEU A 178 -5.24 -15.81 -12.18
N HIS A 179 -6.51 -15.85 -12.58
CA HIS A 179 -6.94 -16.12 -13.94
C HIS A 179 -7.47 -14.85 -14.61
N ALA A 180 -7.58 -14.87 -15.95
CA ALA A 180 -8.17 -13.77 -16.70
C ALA A 180 -9.59 -13.46 -16.20
N GLY A 181 -9.87 -12.20 -15.93
CA GLY A 181 -11.11 -11.70 -15.33
C GLY A 181 -11.10 -11.59 -13.81
N ASP A 182 -10.14 -12.21 -13.12
CA ASP A 182 -10.00 -12.03 -11.67
C ASP A 182 -9.64 -10.59 -11.33
N VAL A 183 -10.22 -10.09 -10.23
CA VAL A 183 -10.07 -8.72 -9.78
C VAL A 183 -9.28 -8.67 -8.49
N GLY A 184 -8.40 -7.68 -8.38
CA GLY A 184 -7.64 -7.41 -7.17
C GLY A 184 -7.52 -5.92 -6.85
N VAL A 185 -7.16 -5.63 -5.61
CA VAL A 185 -6.98 -4.29 -5.08
C VAL A 185 -5.54 -4.11 -4.61
N ILE A 186 -4.84 -3.16 -5.21
CA ILE A 186 -3.55 -2.67 -4.70
C ILE A 186 -3.83 -1.43 -3.87
N CYS A 187 -3.45 -1.43 -2.58
CA CYS A 187 -3.70 -0.30 -1.70
C CYS A 187 -2.50 0.02 -0.83
N SER A 188 -2.06 1.27 -0.88
CA SER A 188 -1.03 1.82 0.01
C SER A 188 -1.56 2.99 0.82
N PHE A 189 -0.97 3.18 2.00
CA PHE A 189 -1.27 4.31 2.86
C PHE A 189 -0.03 4.74 3.64
N GLY A 190 -0.03 5.97 4.13
CA GLY A 190 1.12 6.51 4.86
C GLY A 190 0.83 7.84 5.52
N ALA A 191 1.91 8.59 5.72
CA ALA A 191 1.85 9.92 6.31
C ALA A 191 0.86 10.83 5.55
N GLY A 192 0.25 11.69 6.29
CA GLY A 192 -0.74 12.60 5.77
C GLY A 192 -1.98 12.68 6.70
N TYR A 193 -2.83 11.71 6.99
CA TYR A 193 -2.72 10.40 6.29
C TYR A 193 -3.09 10.52 4.82
N SER A 194 -2.39 9.78 3.99
CA SER A 194 -2.79 9.60 2.60
C SER A 194 -3.04 8.12 2.34
N VAL A 195 -4.08 7.83 1.57
CA VAL A 195 -4.40 6.46 1.12
C VAL A 195 -4.68 6.49 -0.37
N GLY A 196 -4.14 5.50 -1.07
CA GLY A 196 -4.39 5.30 -2.50
C GLY A 196 -4.72 3.85 -2.79
N SER A 197 -5.72 3.62 -3.64
CA SER A 197 -6.06 2.30 -4.14
C SER A 197 -6.20 2.27 -5.65
N VAL A 198 -5.77 1.16 -6.23
CA VAL A 198 -5.91 0.84 -7.65
C VAL A 198 -6.63 -0.50 -7.74
N ILE A 199 -7.76 -0.52 -8.45
CA ILE A 199 -8.49 -1.76 -8.72
C ILE A 199 -8.07 -2.23 -10.10
N VAL A 200 -7.61 -3.48 -10.17
CA VAL A 200 -7.08 -4.09 -11.38
C VAL A 200 -7.78 -5.40 -11.69
N THR A 201 -7.83 -5.75 -12.97
CA THR A 201 -8.27 -7.08 -13.42
C THR A 201 -7.21 -7.71 -14.32
N LYS A 202 -7.00 -9.02 -14.18
CA LYS A 202 -6.09 -9.77 -15.05
C LYS A 202 -6.69 -9.88 -16.45
N ILE A 203 -5.92 -9.53 -17.50
CA ILE A 203 -6.38 -9.56 -18.89
C ILE A 203 -5.88 -10.81 -19.61
N GLY A 204 -4.69 -11.28 -19.34
CA GLY A 204 -4.05 -12.42 -19.99
C GLY A 204 -3.14 -13.17 -19.06
N GLY A 205 -2.58 -14.28 -19.56
CA GLY A 205 -1.79 -15.22 -18.78
C GLY A 205 -2.61 -16.47 -18.45
N ALA A 206 -2.07 -17.61 -18.83
CA ALA A 206 -2.65 -18.93 -18.55
C ALA A 206 -2.37 -19.35 -17.12
#